data_14d818cadb284cfd96a6aaf87920207c
#
_entry.id   14d818cadb284cfd96a6aaf87920207c
#
_cell.length_a   1.000
_cell.length_b   1.000
_cell.length_c   1.000
_cell.angle_alpha   90.00
_cell.angle_beta   90.00
_cell.angle_gamma   90.00
#
_symmetry.space_group_name_H-M   'P 1'
#
loop_
_entity.id
_entity.type
_entity.pdbx_description
1 polymer ?
#
loop_
_entity_poly.entity_id
_entity_poly.type
_entity_poly.pdbx_seq_one_letter_code
_entity_poly.pdbx_strand_id
1 'polypeptide(L)'
;LGNSNSSDNDKVKSIFSKFILILFLLSPSLFAWETDIDYNYEYEKNGPYTKFSDWVPYKLHKWDPKYLEDYYELYNLKQHYNENELRKNIYFLKIAMTKRFRHPKHALCETKTEAEYYKYRNLMFMQINLGIMRSYMRIASKFDKRHVYFYNLDFAHELKNSFQIAEGFYKEAIPYWEKAKEYADKANEVPSDLDLGTIETERYEIVKGKLDFGYIIENHLAKLEGKQKIVGEYLARYPQADKPVLDLADVE
;
A
#
# COMPACT_ATOMS: atom_id res chain seq x y z
N LEU A 1 -24.14 -63.93 38.18
CA LEU A 1 -23.50 -63.72 36.89
C LEU A 1 -23.88 -62.29 36.38
N GLY A 2 -22.99 -61.29 36.49
CA GLY A 2 -23.20 -60.05 35.87
C GLY A 2 -22.74 -58.85 36.74
N ASN A 3 -21.52 -58.38 36.56
CA ASN A 3 -21.10 -57.02 36.79
C ASN A 3 -19.58 -56.91 36.69
N SER A 4 -19.04 -56.99 35.47
CA SER A 4 -17.63 -56.70 35.24
C SER A 4 -17.39 -55.74 34.06
N ASN A 5 -18.45 -55.29 33.37
CA ASN A 5 -18.27 -54.43 32.15
C ASN A 5 -18.39 -52.90 32.38
N SER A 6 -18.69 -52.44 33.60
CA SER A 6 -18.86 -51.00 33.88
C SER A 6 -17.52 -50.30 34.17
N SER A 7 -16.58 -50.97 34.81
CA SER A 7 -15.30 -50.39 35.26
C SER A 7 -14.31 -50.10 34.11
N ASP A 8 -14.35 -50.89 33.06
CA ASP A 8 -13.40 -50.69 31.94
C ASP A 8 -13.81 -49.56 30.98
N ASN A 9 -15.12 -49.35 30.82
CA ASN A 9 -15.62 -48.23 30.02
C ASN A 9 -15.30 -46.84 30.63
N ASP A 10 -15.31 -46.77 31.96
CA ASP A 10 -14.99 -45.49 32.64
C ASP A 10 -13.49 -45.19 32.63
N LYS A 11 -12.64 -46.24 32.66
CA LYS A 11 -11.18 -46.08 32.48
C LYS A 11 -10.83 -45.62 31.06
N VAL A 12 -11.47 -46.18 30.03
CA VAL A 12 -11.25 -45.83 28.63
C VAL A 12 -11.69 -44.38 28.37
N LYS A 13 -12.86 -43.95 28.89
CA LYS A 13 -13.33 -42.58 28.81
C LYS A 13 -12.41 -41.58 29.50
N SER A 14 -11.86 -41.96 30.67
CA SER A 14 -10.92 -41.14 31.42
C SER A 14 -9.58 -40.96 30.68
N ILE A 15 -9.08 -42.00 30.03
CA ILE A 15 -7.85 -41.97 29.23
C ILE A 15 -8.07 -41.11 27.96
N PHE A 16 -9.21 -41.29 27.29
CA PHE A 16 -9.56 -40.50 26.10
C PHE A 16 -9.73 -39.02 26.41
N SER A 17 -10.37 -38.67 27.53
CA SER A 17 -10.52 -37.31 28.01
C SER A 17 -9.17 -36.64 28.32
N LYS A 18 -8.24 -37.39 28.94
CA LYS A 18 -6.88 -36.89 29.23
C LYS A 18 -6.04 -36.71 27.95
N PHE A 19 -6.22 -37.60 26.97
CA PHE A 19 -5.54 -37.49 25.68
C PHE A 19 -6.03 -36.27 24.87
N ILE A 20 -7.34 -35.99 24.87
CA ILE A 20 -7.92 -34.81 24.23
C ILE A 20 -7.46 -33.53 24.94
N LEU A 21 -7.36 -33.52 26.27
CA LEU A 21 -6.86 -32.39 27.02
C LEU A 21 -5.38 -32.10 26.73
N ILE A 22 -4.55 -33.13 26.58
CA ILE A 22 -3.13 -32.98 26.20
C ILE A 22 -2.99 -32.50 24.76
N LEU A 23 -3.85 -32.95 23.85
CA LEU A 23 -3.87 -32.46 22.46
C LEU A 23 -4.25 -30.97 22.39
N PHE A 24 -5.17 -30.53 23.24
CA PHE A 24 -5.56 -29.13 23.35
C PHE A 24 -4.50 -28.23 23.99
N LEU A 25 -3.68 -28.78 24.89
CA LEU A 25 -2.57 -28.05 25.51
C LEU A 25 -1.32 -28.01 24.63
N LEU A 26 -1.21 -28.88 23.62
CA LEU A 26 -0.12 -28.86 22.64
C LEU A 26 -0.47 -28.09 21.37
N SER A 27 -1.73 -27.66 21.19
CA SER A 27 -2.18 -26.99 19.98
C SER A 27 -1.95 -25.47 19.91
N PRO A 28 -1.63 -24.73 20.97
CA PRO A 28 -1.40 -23.28 20.82
C PRO A 28 -0.04 -22.90 20.24
N SER A 29 0.92 -23.82 20.22
CA SER A 29 2.28 -23.50 19.75
C SER A 29 2.51 -23.71 18.25
N LEU A 30 1.55 -24.32 17.51
CA LEU A 30 1.70 -24.58 16.08
C LEU A 30 1.22 -23.45 15.17
N PHE A 31 0.61 -22.40 15.71
CA PHE A 31 0.13 -21.25 14.94
C PHE A 31 0.70 -19.90 15.39
N ALA A 32 1.66 -19.89 16.28
CA ALA A 32 2.49 -18.71 16.47
C ALA A 32 3.48 -18.62 15.30
N TRP A 33 3.01 -18.21 14.14
CA TRP A 33 3.86 -17.67 13.10
C TRP A 33 4.40 -16.35 13.66
N GLU A 34 5.55 -16.45 14.26
CA GLU A 34 6.27 -15.30 14.78
C GLU A 34 6.64 -14.43 13.57
N THR A 35 5.91 -13.35 13.42
CA THR A 35 6.09 -12.37 12.37
C THR A 35 7.23 -11.43 12.77
N ASP A 36 8.46 -11.87 12.57
CA ASP A 36 9.67 -11.16 13.00
C ASP A 36 10.22 -10.15 11.97
N ILE A 37 9.45 -9.76 11.00
CA ILE A 37 9.87 -8.65 10.18
C ILE A 37 9.32 -7.39 10.82
N ASP A 38 10.20 -6.67 11.53
CA ASP A 38 9.95 -5.27 11.78
C ASP A 38 9.72 -4.60 10.43
N TYR A 39 8.54 -4.04 10.26
CA TYR A 39 8.23 -3.16 9.17
C TYR A 39 9.07 -1.90 9.33
N ASN A 40 10.37 -2.08 9.08
CA ASN A 40 11.36 -1.04 9.25
C ASN A 40 11.47 -0.21 7.97
N TYR A 41 10.42 0.48 7.69
CA TYR A 41 10.32 1.41 6.62
C TYR A 41 10.36 2.79 7.25
N GLU A 42 11.52 3.43 7.18
CA GLU A 42 11.76 4.71 7.88
C GLU A 42 10.67 5.74 7.62
N TYR A 43 10.18 5.76 6.41
CA TYR A 43 9.13 6.68 6.00
C TYR A 43 7.79 6.36 6.67
N GLU A 44 7.37 5.10 6.73
CA GLU A 44 6.14 4.67 7.40
C GLU A 44 6.27 4.68 8.92
N LYS A 45 7.46 4.40 9.43
CA LYS A 45 7.74 4.42 10.88
C LYS A 45 7.78 5.83 11.43
N ASN A 46 8.32 6.77 10.66
CA ASN A 46 8.46 8.18 11.02
C ASN A 46 7.56 9.09 10.18
N GLY A 47 6.61 8.50 9.48
CA GLY A 47 5.69 9.24 8.61
C GLY A 47 4.88 10.29 9.38
N PRO A 48 4.45 11.34 8.71
CA PRO A 48 3.65 12.37 9.33
C PRO A 48 2.29 11.79 9.73
N TYR A 49 1.98 11.87 11.01
CA TYR A 49 0.68 11.48 11.56
C TYR A 49 -0.19 12.69 11.75
N THR A 50 -1.44 12.54 11.37
CA THR A 50 -2.51 13.48 11.74
C THR A 50 -3.70 12.68 12.23
N LYS A 51 -4.67 13.35 12.81
CA LYS A 51 -5.96 12.71 13.14
C LYS A 51 -6.72 12.17 11.92
N PHE A 52 -6.27 12.47 10.70
CA PHE A 52 -6.82 11.95 9.45
C PHE A 52 -6.12 10.66 8.97
N SER A 53 -4.97 10.28 9.59
CA SER A 53 -4.28 9.04 9.25
C SER A 53 -4.97 7.86 9.91
N ASP A 54 -5.20 6.80 9.15
CA ASP A 54 -5.66 5.50 9.63
C ASP A 54 -4.49 4.49 9.72
N TRP A 55 -3.26 4.97 9.55
CA TRP A 55 -2.08 4.12 9.58
C TRP A 55 -1.69 3.73 11.01
N VAL A 56 -1.51 2.44 11.22
CA VAL A 56 -1.00 1.84 12.45
C VAL A 56 0.19 0.96 12.10
N PRO A 57 1.38 1.16 12.70
CA PRO A 57 2.52 0.28 12.49
C PRO A 57 2.16 -1.17 12.87
N TYR A 58 2.53 -2.11 12.05
CA TYR A 58 2.32 -3.53 12.33
C TYR A 58 3.47 -4.39 11.82
N LYS A 59 3.63 -5.56 12.41
CA LYS A 59 4.65 -6.52 11.99
C LYS A 59 4.18 -7.26 10.73
N LEU A 60 5.07 -7.45 9.78
CA LEU A 60 4.82 -8.18 8.54
C LEU A 60 5.30 -9.63 8.65
N HIS A 61 4.67 -10.50 7.88
CA HIS A 61 5.12 -11.88 7.72
C HIS A 61 6.51 -11.97 7.10
N LYS A 62 7.32 -12.91 7.57
CA LYS A 62 8.70 -13.16 7.13
C LYS A 62 8.81 -13.77 5.71
N TRP A 63 7.76 -13.80 4.95
CA TRP A 63 7.82 -14.31 3.58
C TRP A 63 8.41 -13.27 2.64
N ASP A 64 9.58 -13.57 2.11
CA ASP A 64 10.31 -12.72 1.15
C ASP A 64 10.32 -13.41 -0.23
N PRO A 65 9.47 -13.00 -1.17
CA PRO A 65 9.45 -13.53 -2.51
C PRO A 65 10.81 -13.35 -3.23
N LYS A 66 11.14 -14.28 -4.12
CA LYS A 66 12.44 -14.29 -4.81
C LYS A 66 12.47 -13.46 -6.08
N TYR A 67 11.32 -13.31 -6.73
CA TYR A 67 11.20 -12.73 -8.06
C TYR A 67 10.31 -11.50 -8.07
N LEU A 68 10.61 -10.58 -8.99
CA LEU A 68 9.83 -9.35 -9.15
C LEU A 68 8.36 -9.66 -9.45
N GLU A 69 8.10 -10.66 -10.29
CA GLU A 69 6.74 -11.08 -10.64
C GLU A 69 5.92 -11.53 -9.44
N ASP A 70 6.54 -12.17 -8.44
CA ASP A 70 5.85 -12.59 -7.21
C ASP A 70 5.32 -11.37 -6.45
N TYR A 71 6.12 -10.30 -6.37
CA TYR A 71 5.71 -9.04 -5.75
C TYR A 71 4.62 -8.33 -6.56
N TYR A 72 4.76 -8.35 -7.89
CA TYR A 72 3.75 -7.78 -8.78
C TYR A 72 2.38 -8.45 -8.57
N GLU A 73 2.34 -9.79 -8.59
CA GLU A 73 1.12 -10.58 -8.41
C GLU A 73 0.50 -10.35 -7.03
N LEU A 74 1.30 -10.18 -5.99
CA LEU A 74 0.82 -10.02 -4.61
C LEU A 74 0.38 -8.60 -4.28
N TYR A 75 1.10 -7.59 -4.76
CA TYR A 75 0.97 -6.22 -4.29
C TYR A 75 0.51 -5.22 -5.34
N ASN A 76 0.64 -5.51 -6.64
CA ASN A 76 0.29 -4.56 -7.69
C ASN A 76 -1.10 -4.81 -8.31
N LEU A 77 -1.58 -6.04 -8.32
CA LEU A 77 -2.85 -6.39 -8.97
C LEU A 77 -4.09 -5.98 -8.16
N LYS A 78 -3.96 -5.85 -6.85
CA LYS A 78 -5.07 -5.50 -5.96
C LYS A 78 -5.19 -3.99 -5.79
N GLN A 79 -6.42 -3.50 -5.82
CA GLN A 79 -6.70 -2.13 -5.43
C GLN A 79 -6.89 -2.06 -3.92
N HIS A 80 -6.12 -1.19 -3.28
CA HIS A 80 -6.20 -0.94 -1.86
C HIS A 80 -6.69 0.49 -1.60
N TYR A 81 -7.43 0.65 -0.50
CA TYR A 81 -7.97 1.94 -0.07
C TYR A 81 -7.54 2.32 1.35
N ASN A 82 -7.17 1.32 2.14
CA ASN A 82 -6.65 1.50 3.48
C ASN A 82 -5.20 1.98 3.42
N GLU A 83 -4.82 2.94 4.26
CA GLU A 83 -3.49 3.54 4.27
C GLU A 83 -2.41 2.50 4.61
N ASN A 84 -2.66 1.59 5.55
CA ASN A 84 -1.73 0.51 5.89
C ASN A 84 -1.39 -0.37 4.68
N GLU A 85 -2.40 -0.78 3.92
CA GLU A 85 -2.19 -1.61 2.73
C GLU A 85 -1.49 -0.83 1.61
N LEU A 86 -1.79 0.46 1.45
CA LEU A 86 -1.11 1.31 0.46
C LEU A 86 0.36 1.50 0.81
N ARG A 87 0.69 1.74 2.08
CA ARG A 87 2.08 1.86 2.55
C ARG A 87 2.83 0.54 2.42
N LYS A 88 2.18 -0.58 2.76
CA LYS A 88 2.70 -1.94 2.54
C LYS A 88 2.99 -2.20 1.06
N ASN A 89 2.08 -1.81 0.17
CA ASN A 89 2.30 -1.92 -1.27
C ASN A 89 3.53 -1.14 -1.73
N ILE A 90 3.65 0.12 -1.33
CA ILE A 90 4.81 0.96 -1.65
C ILE A 90 6.10 0.26 -1.20
N TYR A 91 6.13 -0.23 0.04
CA TYR A 91 7.29 -0.91 0.61
C TYR A 91 7.70 -2.14 -0.23
N PHE A 92 6.76 -3.06 -0.46
CA PHE A 92 7.08 -4.28 -1.19
C PHE A 92 7.36 -4.05 -2.67
N LEU A 93 6.70 -3.11 -3.32
CA LEU A 93 6.99 -2.77 -4.71
C LEU A 93 8.36 -2.09 -4.86
N LYS A 94 8.82 -1.32 -3.86
CA LYS A 94 10.20 -0.81 -3.83
C LYS A 94 11.21 -1.96 -3.70
N ILE A 95 10.95 -2.95 -2.85
CA ILE A 95 11.78 -4.16 -2.76
C ILE A 95 11.77 -4.93 -4.08
N ALA A 96 10.63 -5.04 -4.76
CA ALA A 96 10.50 -5.71 -6.05
C ALA A 96 11.51 -5.18 -7.08
N MET A 97 11.78 -3.86 -7.09
CA MET A 97 12.75 -3.25 -8.00
C MET A 97 14.19 -3.77 -7.84
N THR A 98 14.50 -4.39 -6.70
CA THR A 98 15.82 -4.97 -6.41
C THR A 98 15.89 -6.47 -6.68
N LYS A 99 14.74 -7.10 -6.99
CA LYS A 99 14.66 -8.54 -7.18
C LYS A 99 14.96 -8.93 -8.63
N ARG A 100 15.39 -10.18 -8.81
CA ARG A 100 15.58 -10.75 -10.13
C ARG A 100 14.25 -11.16 -10.75
N PHE A 101 14.23 -11.24 -12.06
CA PHE A 101 13.10 -11.79 -12.81
C PHE A 101 13.07 -13.32 -12.75
N ARG A 102 11.88 -13.90 -12.90
CA ARG A 102 11.71 -15.32 -13.20
C ARG A 102 12.43 -15.65 -14.52
N HIS A 103 12.82 -16.91 -14.68
CA HIS A 103 13.34 -17.38 -15.97
C HIS A 103 12.30 -17.17 -17.07
N PRO A 104 12.68 -16.84 -18.34
CA PRO A 104 11.74 -16.57 -19.44
C PRO A 104 10.62 -17.61 -19.61
N LYS A 105 10.93 -18.91 -19.36
CA LYS A 105 9.94 -19.99 -19.39
C LYS A 105 8.85 -19.89 -18.31
N HIS A 106 9.06 -19.09 -17.29
CA HIS A 106 8.17 -18.88 -16.15
C HIS A 106 7.72 -17.41 -16.03
N ALA A 107 7.94 -16.62 -17.07
CA ALA A 107 7.41 -15.27 -17.18
C ALA A 107 5.88 -15.27 -17.19
N LEU A 108 5.26 -14.13 -16.95
CA LEU A 108 3.78 -14.00 -16.94
C LEU A 108 3.15 -14.14 -18.34
N CYS A 109 3.96 -14.06 -19.37
CA CYS A 109 3.57 -14.35 -20.77
C CYS A 109 4.67 -15.12 -21.48
N GLU A 110 4.34 -15.75 -22.61
CA GLU A 110 5.32 -16.40 -23.46
C GLU A 110 6.24 -15.36 -24.11
N THR A 111 7.56 -15.57 -24.02
CA THR A 111 8.58 -14.76 -24.69
C THR A 111 9.45 -15.69 -25.55
N LYS A 112 9.51 -15.45 -26.85
CA LYS A 112 10.18 -16.32 -27.82
C LYS A 112 11.59 -15.87 -28.13
N THR A 113 11.87 -14.59 -27.96
CA THR A 113 13.16 -13.96 -28.30
C THR A 113 13.72 -13.19 -27.11
N GLU A 114 15.02 -12.92 -27.16
CA GLU A 114 15.67 -12.08 -26.16
C GLU A 114 15.11 -10.64 -26.18
N ALA A 115 14.76 -10.12 -27.34
CA ALA A 115 14.15 -8.81 -27.50
C ALA A 115 12.76 -8.75 -26.82
N GLU A 116 11.93 -9.79 -27.00
CA GLU A 116 10.65 -9.88 -26.31
C GLU A 116 10.82 -9.99 -24.79
N TYR A 117 11.81 -10.73 -24.32
CA TYR A 117 12.10 -10.79 -22.88
C TYR A 117 12.64 -9.46 -22.34
N TYR A 118 13.42 -8.72 -23.12
CA TYR A 118 13.83 -7.36 -22.79
C TYR A 118 12.61 -6.44 -22.65
N LYS A 119 11.68 -6.47 -23.62
CA LYS A 119 10.41 -5.75 -23.57
C LYS A 119 9.61 -6.13 -22.33
N TYR A 120 9.44 -7.41 -22.06
CA TYR A 120 8.74 -7.94 -20.89
C TYR A 120 9.26 -7.33 -19.58
N ARG A 121 10.59 -7.32 -19.42
CA ARG A 121 11.21 -6.75 -18.21
C ARG A 121 10.91 -5.26 -18.06
N ASN A 122 10.96 -4.50 -19.13
CA ASN A 122 10.63 -3.08 -19.10
C ASN A 122 9.16 -2.84 -18.79
N LEU A 123 8.25 -3.63 -19.35
CA LEU A 123 6.83 -3.58 -19.01
C LEU A 123 6.57 -3.87 -17.52
N MET A 124 7.25 -4.85 -16.96
CA MET A 124 7.13 -5.16 -15.53
C MET A 124 7.67 -4.03 -14.66
N PHE A 125 8.82 -3.42 -15.00
CA PHE A 125 9.32 -2.25 -14.29
C PHE A 125 8.39 -1.04 -14.43
N MET A 126 7.81 -0.82 -15.59
CA MET A 126 6.78 0.19 -15.80
C MET A 126 5.62 -0.02 -14.81
N GLN A 127 5.10 -1.25 -14.76
CA GLN A 127 3.97 -1.58 -13.89
C GLN A 127 4.27 -1.42 -12.40
N ILE A 128 5.45 -1.84 -11.94
CA ILE A 128 5.87 -1.64 -10.55
C ILE A 128 5.92 -0.14 -10.22
N ASN A 129 6.50 0.68 -11.08
CA ASN A 129 6.55 2.12 -10.86
C ASN A 129 5.17 2.77 -10.88
N LEU A 130 4.27 2.36 -11.79
CA LEU A 130 2.87 2.80 -11.79
C LEU A 130 2.14 2.41 -10.51
N GLY A 131 2.38 1.20 -9.99
CA GLY A 131 1.80 0.73 -8.73
C GLY A 131 2.23 1.57 -7.53
N ILE A 132 3.52 1.89 -7.43
CA ILE A 132 4.05 2.77 -6.37
C ILE A 132 3.44 4.18 -6.52
N MET A 133 3.50 4.77 -7.69
CA MET A 133 2.94 6.09 -7.98
C MET A 133 1.46 6.17 -7.60
N ARG A 134 0.65 5.22 -8.07
CA ARG A 134 -0.79 5.15 -7.76
C ARG A 134 -1.06 5.01 -6.26
N SER A 135 -0.22 4.26 -5.56
CA SER A 135 -0.34 4.12 -4.10
C SER A 135 -0.06 5.44 -3.39
N TYR A 136 0.97 6.18 -3.78
CA TYR A 136 1.24 7.52 -3.25
C TYR A 136 0.11 8.50 -3.53
N MET A 137 -0.42 8.54 -4.75
CA MET A 137 -1.55 9.39 -5.11
C MET A 137 -2.80 9.08 -4.27
N ARG A 138 -3.07 7.79 -4.01
CA ARG A 138 -4.20 7.37 -3.17
C ARG A 138 -4.02 7.78 -1.71
N ILE A 139 -2.80 7.67 -1.16
CA ILE A 139 -2.52 8.18 0.18
C ILE A 139 -2.71 9.69 0.20
N ALA A 140 -2.13 10.41 -0.75
CA ALA A 140 -2.28 11.86 -0.87
C ALA A 140 -3.76 12.27 -0.86
N SER A 141 -4.61 11.56 -1.61
CA SER A 141 -6.04 11.86 -1.69
C SER A 141 -6.80 11.71 -0.37
N LYS A 142 -6.28 10.95 0.60
CA LYS A 142 -6.87 10.84 1.94
C LYS A 142 -6.65 12.13 2.75
N PHE A 143 -5.50 12.75 2.58
CA PHE A 143 -5.12 13.99 3.25
C PHE A 143 -5.55 15.23 2.48
N ASP A 144 -5.70 15.12 1.16
CA ASP A 144 -6.22 16.17 0.29
C ASP A 144 -7.74 16.23 0.38
N LYS A 145 -8.27 16.91 1.40
CA LYS A 145 -9.71 17.09 1.55
C LYS A 145 -10.30 17.78 0.32
N ARG A 146 -11.33 17.18 -0.25
CA ARG A 146 -11.87 17.57 -1.57
C ARG A 146 -12.25 19.04 -1.65
N HIS A 147 -12.84 19.55 -0.57
CA HIS A 147 -13.27 20.95 -0.46
C HIS A 147 -12.95 21.51 0.92
N VAL A 148 -12.76 22.81 0.99
CA VAL A 148 -12.67 23.56 2.23
C VAL A 148 -13.98 24.34 2.40
N TYR A 149 -14.73 24.05 3.44
CA TYR A 149 -15.96 24.73 3.80
C TYR A 149 -15.77 25.52 5.09
N PHE A 150 -16.65 26.50 5.35
CA PHE A 150 -16.56 27.33 6.57
C PHE A 150 -16.50 26.52 7.87
N TYR A 151 -17.20 25.39 7.96
CA TYR A 151 -17.18 24.52 9.13
C TYR A 151 -15.88 23.70 9.26
N ASN A 152 -15.09 23.55 8.19
CA ASN A 152 -13.78 22.94 8.27
C ASN A 152 -12.74 23.90 8.88
N LEU A 153 -13.01 25.20 8.87
CA LEU A 153 -12.08 26.22 9.35
C LEU A 153 -11.90 26.15 10.87
N ASP A 154 -12.84 25.52 11.59
CA ASP A 154 -12.67 25.18 13.02
C ASP A 154 -11.49 24.21 13.26
N PHE A 155 -11.03 23.53 12.20
CA PHE A 155 -9.89 22.61 12.21
C PHE A 155 -8.76 23.09 11.30
N ALA A 156 -8.58 24.40 11.17
CA ALA A 156 -7.71 25.00 10.16
C ALA A 156 -6.24 24.55 10.28
N HIS A 157 -5.69 24.42 11.50
CA HIS A 157 -4.33 23.92 11.70
C HIS A 157 -4.18 22.47 11.25
N GLU A 158 -5.17 21.64 11.57
CA GLU A 158 -5.19 20.23 11.14
C GLU A 158 -5.32 20.10 9.62
N LEU A 159 -6.15 20.93 8.99
CA LEU A 159 -6.27 21.00 7.54
C LEU A 159 -4.96 21.43 6.89
N LYS A 160 -4.31 22.46 7.45
CA LYS A 160 -3.00 22.92 6.96
C LYS A 160 -1.97 21.79 6.99
N ASN A 161 -1.89 21.08 8.13
CA ASN A 161 -1.00 19.93 8.28
C ASN A 161 -1.38 18.80 7.31
N SER A 162 -2.67 18.49 7.20
CA SER A 162 -3.18 17.48 6.25
C SER A 162 -2.79 17.81 4.80
N PHE A 163 -2.92 19.04 4.39
CA PHE A 163 -2.56 19.48 3.03
C PHE A 163 -1.06 19.43 2.78
N GLN A 164 -0.23 19.75 3.77
CA GLN A 164 1.23 19.60 3.66
C GLN A 164 1.64 18.13 3.48
N ILE A 165 0.98 17.23 4.20
CA ILE A 165 1.18 15.78 4.04
C ILE A 165 0.75 15.33 2.64
N ALA A 166 -0.42 15.75 2.16
CA ALA A 166 -0.90 15.44 0.83
C ALA A 166 0.09 15.92 -0.26
N GLU A 167 0.59 17.14 -0.12
CA GLU A 167 1.59 17.72 -1.02
C GLU A 167 2.87 16.86 -1.07
N GLY A 168 3.36 16.42 0.09
CA GLY A 168 4.52 15.51 0.17
C GLY A 168 4.28 14.23 -0.61
N PHE A 169 3.13 13.57 -0.42
CA PHE A 169 2.80 12.32 -1.13
C PHE A 169 2.61 12.51 -2.64
N TYR A 170 2.01 13.61 -3.09
CA TYR A 170 1.92 13.92 -4.52
C TYR A 170 3.30 14.14 -5.14
N LYS A 171 4.19 14.85 -4.45
CA LYS A 171 5.58 15.04 -4.90
C LYS A 171 6.36 13.73 -4.95
N GLU A 172 6.17 12.84 -3.97
CA GLU A 172 6.77 11.50 -3.95
C GLU A 172 6.29 10.61 -5.11
N ALA A 173 5.12 10.85 -5.68
CA ALA A 173 4.60 10.10 -6.82
C ALA A 173 5.33 10.44 -8.14
N ILE A 174 5.81 11.68 -8.30
CA ILE A 174 6.39 12.19 -9.56
C ILE A 174 7.57 11.34 -10.06
N PRO A 175 8.61 11.04 -9.26
CA PRO A 175 9.76 10.27 -9.74
C PRO A 175 9.39 8.87 -10.22
N TYR A 176 8.35 8.27 -9.69
CA TYR A 176 7.88 6.96 -10.14
C TYR A 176 7.09 7.05 -11.45
N TRP A 177 6.36 8.16 -11.67
CA TRP A 177 5.77 8.44 -12.97
C TRP A 177 6.84 8.61 -14.05
N GLU A 178 7.88 9.41 -13.79
CA GLU A 178 8.98 9.61 -14.75
C GLU A 178 9.68 8.29 -15.10
N LYS A 179 9.94 7.44 -14.10
CA LYS A 179 10.49 6.10 -14.34
C LYS A 179 9.53 5.20 -15.12
N ALA A 180 8.24 5.26 -14.85
CA ALA A 180 7.26 4.49 -15.61
C ALA A 180 7.25 4.88 -17.09
N LYS A 181 7.32 6.18 -17.41
CA LYS A 181 7.47 6.67 -18.80
C LYS A 181 8.76 6.14 -19.44
N GLU A 182 9.89 6.28 -18.74
CA GLU A 182 11.18 5.77 -19.24
C GLU A 182 11.10 4.27 -19.61
N TYR A 183 10.50 3.46 -18.76
CA TYR A 183 10.33 2.03 -19.04
C TYR A 183 9.29 1.74 -20.13
N ALA A 184 8.25 2.55 -20.25
CA ALA A 184 7.28 2.47 -21.34
C ALA A 184 7.97 2.73 -22.70
N ASP A 185 8.82 3.76 -22.77
CA ASP A 185 9.58 4.10 -23.97
C ASP A 185 10.56 2.98 -24.35
N LYS A 186 11.32 2.44 -23.39
CA LYS A 186 12.20 1.29 -23.61
C LYS A 186 11.45 0.06 -24.09
N ALA A 187 10.28 -0.22 -23.53
CA ALA A 187 9.45 -1.32 -23.99
C ALA A 187 8.92 -1.08 -25.42
N ASN A 188 8.70 0.17 -25.80
CA ASN A 188 8.22 0.55 -27.13
C ASN A 188 9.29 0.44 -28.23
N GLU A 189 10.57 0.31 -27.88
CA GLU A 189 11.65 0.03 -28.85
C GLU A 189 11.46 -1.32 -29.55
N VAL A 190 10.76 -2.27 -28.92
CA VAL A 190 10.47 -3.59 -29.48
C VAL A 190 9.03 -3.60 -30.03
N PRO A 191 8.86 -3.74 -31.36
CA PRO A 191 7.57 -3.53 -32.02
C PRO A 191 6.55 -4.65 -31.78
N SER A 192 6.98 -5.87 -31.41
CA SER A 192 6.06 -6.99 -31.14
C SER A 192 5.29 -6.75 -29.84
N ASP A 193 3.98 -6.89 -29.86
CA ASP A 193 3.18 -6.87 -28.63
C ASP A 193 3.24 -8.22 -27.93
N LEU A 194 3.32 -8.17 -26.59
CA LEU A 194 3.28 -9.35 -25.73
C LEU A 194 1.84 -9.62 -25.27
N ASP A 195 1.53 -10.87 -24.98
CA ASP A 195 0.22 -11.25 -24.42
C ASP A 195 0.13 -10.86 -22.93
N LEU A 196 0.15 -9.55 -22.70
CA LEU A 196 0.03 -8.91 -21.37
C LEU A 196 -1.15 -7.95 -21.28
N GLY A 197 -2.10 -8.03 -22.20
CA GLY A 197 -3.39 -7.37 -22.16
C GLY A 197 -3.33 -5.89 -21.75
N THR A 198 -3.81 -5.59 -20.53
CA THR A 198 -3.88 -4.22 -20.00
C THR A 198 -2.52 -3.54 -19.86
N ILE A 199 -1.43 -4.29 -19.63
CA ILE A 199 -0.08 -3.74 -19.48
C ILE A 199 0.40 -3.13 -20.81
N GLU A 200 0.19 -3.84 -21.92
CA GLU A 200 0.52 -3.32 -23.25
C GLU A 200 -0.36 -2.12 -23.65
N THR A 201 -1.63 -2.15 -23.26
CA THR A 201 -2.54 -1.01 -23.46
C THR A 201 -2.05 0.22 -22.70
N GLU A 202 -1.70 0.09 -21.41
CA GLU A 202 -1.17 1.19 -20.63
C GLU A 202 0.14 1.73 -21.20
N ARG A 203 1.06 0.85 -21.61
CA ARG A 203 2.28 1.28 -22.31
C ARG A 203 1.96 2.14 -23.54
N TYR A 204 1.07 1.65 -24.40
CA TYR A 204 0.66 2.38 -25.59
C TYR A 204 0.07 3.76 -25.27
N GLU A 205 -0.80 3.85 -24.27
CA GLU A 205 -1.44 5.10 -23.86
C GLU A 205 -0.44 6.09 -23.26
N ILE A 206 0.55 5.60 -22.48
CA ILE A 206 1.63 6.42 -21.93
C ILE A 206 2.49 6.99 -23.06
N VAL A 207 2.98 6.14 -23.96
CA VAL A 207 3.86 6.54 -25.08
C VAL A 207 3.14 7.51 -26.03
N LYS A 208 1.83 7.37 -26.20
CA LYS A 208 1.02 8.28 -27.02
C LYS A 208 0.57 9.55 -26.28
N GLY A 209 0.92 9.70 -25.02
CA GLY A 209 0.50 10.85 -24.21
C GLY A 209 -1.00 10.89 -23.89
N LYS A 210 -1.72 9.79 -24.09
CA LYS A 210 -3.14 9.67 -23.73
C LYS A 210 -3.35 9.47 -22.23
N LEU A 211 -2.42 8.79 -21.59
CA LEU A 211 -2.36 8.60 -20.16
C LEU A 211 -1.18 9.40 -19.61
N ASP A 212 -1.47 10.52 -18.95
CA ASP A 212 -0.48 11.41 -18.36
C ASP A 212 -0.77 11.64 -16.87
N PHE A 213 -0.14 10.84 -16.02
CA PHE A 213 -0.23 11.01 -14.58
C PHE A 213 0.53 12.23 -14.07
N GLY A 214 1.55 12.73 -14.80
CA GLY A 214 2.25 13.96 -14.47
C GLY A 214 1.28 15.13 -14.44
N TYR A 215 0.52 15.30 -15.52
CA TYR A 215 -0.52 16.33 -15.60
C TYR A 215 -1.59 16.19 -14.51
N ILE A 216 -2.00 14.94 -14.18
CA ILE A 216 -2.98 14.69 -13.11
C ILE A 216 -2.41 15.12 -11.75
N ILE A 217 -1.15 14.77 -11.46
CA ILE A 217 -0.48 15.12 -10.20
C ILE A 217 -0.32 16.64 -10.09
N GLU A 218 0.11 17.30 -11.15
CA GLU A 218 0.26 18.77 -11.20
C GLU A 218 -1.07 19.47 -10.94
N ASN A 219 -2.16 19.00 -11.53
CA ASN A 219 -3.50 19.52 -11.26
C ASN A 219 -3.93 19.36 -9.80
N HIS A 220 -3.58 18.22 -9.17
CA HIS A 220 -3.84 18.03 -7.75
C HIS A 220 -3.03 19.00 -6.90
N LEU A 221 -1.75 19.17 -7.20
CA LEU A 221 -0.87 20.11 -6.49
C LEU A 221 -1.36 21.58 -6.62
N ALA A 222 -1.75 22.00 -7.83
CA ALA A 222 -2.29 23.34 -8.05
C ALA A 222 -3.59 23.60 -7.26
N LYS A 223 -4.51 22.62 -7.24
CA LYS A 223 -5.73 22.70 -6.42
C LYS A 223 -5.42 22.74 -4.93
N LEU A 224 -4.43 21.96 -4.50
CA LEU A 224 -4.01 21.90 -3.11
C LEU A 224 -3.41 23.21 -2.63
N GLU A 225 -2.59 23.87 -3.47
CA GLU A 225 -2.05 25.21 -3.20
C GLU A 225 -3.17 26.23 -2.95
N GLY A 226 -4.23 26.21 -3.78
CA GLY A 226 -5.40 27.05 -3.57
C GLY A 226 -6.07 26.82 -2.20
N LYS A 227 -6.19 25.56 -1.78
CA LYS A 227 -6.76 25.20 -0.45
C LYS A 227 -5.85 25.66 0.69
N GLN A 228 -4.54 25.45 0.55
CA GLN A 228 -3.54 25.90 1.53
C GLN A 228 -3.58 27.43 1.70
N LYS A 229 -3.78 28.17 0.61
CA LYS A 229 -3.93 29.63 0.66
C LYS A 229 -5.16 30.03 1.47
N ILE A 230 -6.33 29.44 1.20
CA ILE A 230 -7.58 29.73 1.92
C ILE A 230 -7.40 29.49 3.44
N VAL A 231 -6.86 28.33 3.80
CA VAL A 231 -6.63 27.97 5.21
C VAL A 231 -5.56 28.87 5.83
N GLY A 232 -4.51 29.22 5.11
CA GLY A 232 -3.46 30.13 5.55
C GLY A 232 -3.97 31.53 5.84
N GLU A 233 -4.82 32.09 4.98
CA GLU A 233 -5.46 33.40 5.16
C GLU A 233 -6.40 33.39 6.38
N TYR A 234 -7.13 32.31 6.60
CA TYR A 234 -7.98 32.15 7.78
C TYR A 234 -7.14 32.12 9.07
N LEU A 235 -6.09 31.29 9.13
CA LEU A 235 -5.19 31.20 10.28
C LEU A 235 -4.47 32.52 10.58
N ALA A 236 -4.18 33.32 9.56
CA ALA A 236 -3.60 34.65 9.77
C ALA A 236 -4.57 35.60 10.48
N ARG A 237 -5.89 35.46 10.22
CA ARG A 237 -6.94 36.25 10.87
C ARG A 237 -7.31 35.69 12.25
N TYR A 238 -7.27 34.38 12.42
CA TYR A 238 -7.73 33.67 13.61
C TYR A 238 -6.69 32.66 14.12
N PRO A 239 -5.58 33.11 14.74
CA PRO A 239 -4.48 32.22 15.15
C PRO A 239 -4.85 31.17 16.18
N GLN A 240 -6.02 31.27 16.77
CA GLN A 240 -6.54 30.37 17.84
C GLN A 240 -7.63 29.40 17.34
N ALA A 241 -7.82 29.29 16.03
CA ALA A 241 -8.93 28.58 15.41
C ALA A 241 -9.10 27.11 15.87
N ASP A 242 -8.04 26.45 16.29
CA ASP A 242 -8.08 25.03 16.70
C ASP A 242 -8.01 24.84 18.24
N LYS A 243 -8.07 25.90 19.02
CA LYS A 243 -8.20 25.71 20.46
C LYS A 243 -9.62 25.19 20.75
N PRO A 244 -9.78 24.04 21.43
CA PRO A 244 -11.10 23.59 21.82
C PRO A 244 -11.78 24.69 22.59
N VAL A 245 -12.97 25.10 22.16
CA VAL A 245 -13.79 26.16 22.78
C VAL A 245 -14.34 25.71 24.12
N LEU A 246 -14.21 24.42 24.43
CA LEU A 246 -14.66 23.84 25.69
C LEU A 246 -13.57 22.90 26.22
N ASP A 247 -12.85 23.36 27.19
CA ASP A 247 -12.30 22.45 28.21
C ASP A 247 -13.51 21.90 28.98
N LEU A 248 -13.84 20.61 28.71
CA LEU A 248 -14.96 19.94 29.38
C LEU A 248 -14.76 19.85 30.92
N ALA A 249 -13.60 20.31 31.40
CA ALA A 249 -13.32 20.44 32.83
C ALA A 249 -13.96 21.68 33.46
N ASP A 250 -14.45 22.64 32.67
CA ASP A 250 -15.09 23.88 33.20
C ASP A 250 -16.61 23.83 33.22
N VAL A 251 -17.21 22.66 33.00
CA VAL A 251 -18.65 22.42 33.12
C VAL A 251 -18.89 21.48 34.32
N GLU A 252 -18.70 22.00 35.53
CA GLU A 252 -19.30 21.49 36.74
C GLU A 252 -20.52 22.35 37.15
#